data_bc6c0de5900f3e490a01c37f7bd561a5
#
_entry.id   bc6c0de5900f3e490a01c37f7bd561a5
#
_cell.length_a   1.000
_cell.length_b   1.000
_cell.length_c   1.000
_cell.angle_alpha   90.00
_cell.angle_beta   90.00
_cell.angle_gamma   90.00
#
_symmetry.space_group_name_H-M   'P 1'
#
loop_
_entity.id
_entity.type
_entity.pdbx_description
1 polymer ?
#
loop_
_entity_poly.entity_id
_entity_poly.type
_entity_poly.pdbx_seq_one_letter_code
_entity_poly.pdbx_strand_id
1 'polypeptide(L)'
;KSKVLLSLLFVISAAFLSAFLDALTVTAVLITVMVGFYHVFANSLKNNEITTKEFEQVKSFLVDIMMHGAVGTALGGVCTIVGEPQNLLIADKAGWEFMEFFYRMAPVTMPVLVAGLICCVLIEKFKVFDYGHQMSDELRNKIIINAEKVDANRTEMEKIHLVMEGILGLCLIFALGLHLAPVGIIGLFLMVFLTAFKGITEEHQLGGAFEESLPFTALLVIFFVVVAVINDQSLFTPVINVVLASSLDMQVPLFYLANGALSVISDNVFVATVYMNEIVLALENNVITKEQFDRLAVAINTGTNLPSVATPNGQAAFLFLLTSSLAPLIGLSYLKMVYKALPYTIVLTLVGLACVIYFI
;
A
#
# COMPACT_ATOMS: atom_id res chain seq x y z
N LYS A 1 -24.37 4.44 -10.08
CA LYS A 1 -23.74 5.05 -8.88
C LYS A 1 -22.78 6.14 -9.34
N SER A 2 -22.58 7.18 -8.55
CA SER A 2 -21.67 8.30 -8.86
C SER A 2 -20.22 7.78 -8.92
N LYS A 3 -19.38 8.32 -9.84
CA LYS A 3 -17.97 7.96 -9.92
C LYS A 3 -17.25 8.24 -8.59
N VAL A 4 -17.55 9.35 -7.93
CA VAL A 4 -17.02 9.70 -6.62
C VAL A 4 -17.23 8.57 -5.60
N LEU A 5 -18.46 8.00 -5.56
CA LEU A 5 -18.73 6.87 -4.68
C LEU A 5 -17.93 5.62 -5.05
N LEU A 6 -17.73 5.37 -6.34
CA LEU A 6 -16.92 4.25 -6.81
C LEU A 6 -15.45 4.43 -6.41
N SER A 7 -14.87 5.61 -6.65
CA SER A 7 -13.50 5.94 -6.26
C SER A 7 -13.31 5.81 -4.75
N LEU A 8 -14.26 6.33 -3.94
CA LEU A 8 -14.23 6.16 -2.48
C LEU A 8 -14.26 4.68 -2.07
N LEU A 9 -15.12 3.87 -2.68
CA LEU A 9 -15.19 2.44 -2.38
C LEU A 9 -13.87 1.74 -2.71
N PHE A 10 -13.21 2.10 -3.81
CA PHE A 10 -11.89 1.55 -4.16
C PHE A 10 -10.83 1.96 -3.14
N VAL A 11 -10.77 3.24 -2.75
CA VAL A 11 -9.80 3.69 -1.71
C VAL A 11 -10.05 2.98 -0.39
N ILE A 12 -11.30 2.92 0.09
CA ILE A 12 -11.67 2.29 1.36
C ILE A 12 -11.37 0.78 1.33
N SER A 13 -11.78 0.09 0.24
CA SER A 13 -11.52 -1.34 0.12
C SER A 13 -10.02 -1.64 0.04
N ALA A 14 -9.26 -0.86 -0.74
CA ALA A 14 -7.82 -1.01 -0.82
C ALA A 14 -7.14 -0.73 0.52
N ALA A 15 -7.55 0.31 1.24
CA ALA A 15 -7.02 0.64 2.56
C ALA A 15 -7.36 -0.46 3.59
N PHE A 16 -8.61 -0.92 3.61
CA PHE A 16 -9.01 -2.00 4.51
C PHE A 16 -8.24 -3.29 4.23
N LEU A 17 -8.16 -3.70 2.97
CA LEU A 17 -7.43 -4.92 2.60
C LEU A 17 -5.94 -4.78 2.90
N SER A 18 -5.32 -3.63 2.60
CA SER A 18 -3.90 -3.42 2.84
C SER A 18 -3.53 -3.30 4.32
N ALA A 19 -4.48 -3.05 5.20
CA ALA A 19 -4.25 -3.14 6.64
C ALA A 19 -4.06 -4.58 7.14
N PHE A 20 -4.49 -5.61 6.39
CA PHE A 20 -4.40 -7.02 6.77
C PHE A 20 -3.66 -7.89 5.75
N LEU A 21 -3.44 -7.36 4.56
CA LEU A 21 -2.67 -7.97 3.49
C LEU A 21 -1.60 -6.97 3.04
N ASP A 22 -0.48 -7.47 2.58
CA ASP A 22 0.57 -6.60 2.02
C ASP A 22 0.05 -5.75 0.85
N ALA A 23 0.51 -4.50 0.78
CA ALA A 23 0.10 -3.52 -0.24
C ALA A 23 0.36 -4.00 -1.68
N LEU A 24 1.41 -4.78 -1.92
CA LEU A 24 1.70 -5.39 -3.23
C LEU A 24 0.61 -6.38 -3.61
N THR A 25 0.21 -7.26 -2.69
CA THR A 25 -0.86 -8.25 -2.89
C THR A 25 -2.18 -7.58 -3.26
N VAL A 26 -2.57 -6.55 -2.53
CA VAL A 26 -3.79 -5.78 -2.83
C VAL A 26 -3.70 -5.11 -4.21
N THR A 27 -2.55 -4.53 -4.53
CA THR A 27 -2.30 -3.91 -5.84
C THR A 27 -2.36 -4.94 -6.98
N ALA A 28 -1.82 -6.15 -6.79
CA ALA A 28 -1.91 -7.25 -7.76
C ALA A 28 -3.37 -7.63 -8.06
N VAL A 29 -4.20 -7.72 -7.03
CA VAL A 29 -5.65 -7.98 -7.20
C VAL A 29 -6.31 -6.84 -7.98
N LEU A 30 -6.03 -5.59 -7.64
CA LEU A 30 -6.56 -4.43 -8.38
C LEU A 30 -6.13 -4.45 -9.85
N ILE A 31 -4.85 -4.73 -10.15
CA ILE A 31 -4.33 -4.85 -11.51
C ILE A 31 -5.08 -5.94 -12.27
N THR A 32 -5.23 -7.13 -11.70
CA THR A 32 -5.93 -8.26 -12.32
C THR A 32 -7.37 -7.90 -12.70
N VAL A 33 -8.10 -7.26 -11.78
CA VAL A 33 -9.48 -6.81 -12.03
C VAL A 33 -9.51 -5.76 -13.16
N MET A 34 -8.58 -4.81 -13.18
CA MET A 34 -8.53 -3.76 -14.20
C MET A 34 -8.08 -4.27 -15.56
N VAL A 35 -7.19 -5.25 -15.61
CA VAL A 35 -6.84 -5.97 -16.86
C VAL A 35 -8.07 -6.66 -17.42
N GLY A 36 -8.87 -7.31 -16.58
CA GLY A 36 -10.14 -7.90 -16.98
C GLY A 36 -11.09 -6.86 -17.63
N PHE A 37 -11.26 -5.71 -16.98
CA PHE A 37 -12.07 -4.63 -17.53
C PHE A 37 -11.51 -4.09 -18.85
N TYR A 38 -10.20 -3.86 -18.93
CA TYR A 38 -9.54 -3.43 -20.16
C TYR A 38 -9.84 -4.39 -21.31
N HIS A 39 -9.73 -5.71 -21.11
CA HIS A 39 -9.99 -6.70 -22.16
C HIS A 39 -11.44 -6.72 -22.63
N VAL A 40 -12.42 -6.52 -21.75
CA VAL A 40 -13.84 -6.39 -22.13
C VAL A 40 -14.00 -5.25 -23.14
N PHE A 41 -13.44 -4.08 -22.88
CA PHE A 41 -13.57 -2.93 -23.76
C PHE A 41 -12.68 -3.01 -25.02
N ALA A 42 -11.49 -3.61 -24.91
CA ALA A 42 -10.65 -3.87 -26.07
C ALA A 42 -11.33 -4.81 -27.09
N ASN A 43 -12.04 -5.82 -26.61
CA ASN A 43 -12.86 -6.69 -27.45
C ASN A 43 -14.06 -5.94 -28.05
N SER A 44 -14.75 -5.09 -27.27
CA SER A 44 -15.84 -4.26 -27.79
C SER A 44 -15.35 -3.28 -28.87
N LEU A 45 -14.12 -2.75 -28.75
CA LEU A 45 -13.52 -1.93 -29.80
C LEU A 45 -13.24 -2.74 -31.08
N LYS A 46 -12.69 -3.94 -30.97
CA LYS A 46 -12.43 -4.84 -32.09
C LYS A 46 -13.71 -5.22 -32.85
N ASN A 47 -14.80 -5.37 -32.09
CA ASN A 47 -16.12 -5.69 -32.68
C ASN A 47 -16.87 -4.46 -33.21
N ASN A 48 -16.25 -3.27 -33.21
CA ASN A 48 -16.88 -1.99 -33.59
C ASN A 48 -18.13 -1.63 -32.75
N GLU A 49 -18.22 -2.13 -31.51
CA GLU A 49 -19.31 -1.83 -30.59
C GLU A 49 -19.10 -0.51 -29.84
N ILE A 50 -17.86 -0.02 -29.79
CA ILE A 50 -17.46 1.27 -29.22
C ILE A 50 -16.48 1.97 -30.14
N THR A 51 -16.40 3.29 -30.01
CA THR A 51 -15.46 4.12 -30.76
C THR A 51 -14.09 4.17 -30.08
N THR A 52 -13.05 4.51 -30.83
CA THR A 52 -11.70 4.76 -30.29
C THR A 52 -11.73 5.84 -29.20
N LYS A 53 -12.56 6.87 -29.36
CA LYS A 53 -12.70 7.94 -28.36
C LYS A 53 -13.27 7.43 -27.03
N GLU A 54 -14.28 6.58 -27.10
CA GLU A 54 -14.87 5.97 -25.90
C GLU A 54 -13.86 5.03 -25.21
N PHE A 55 -13.08 4.29 -26.00
CA PHE A 55 -12.04 3.44 -25.46
C PHE A 55 -10.94 4.25 -24.71
N GLU A 56 -10.52 5.40 -25.26
CA GLU A 56 -9.58 6.29 -24.55
C GLU A 56 -10.19 6.85 -23.26
N GLN A 57 -11.50 7.15 -23.24
CA GLN A 57 -12.18 7.53 -21.99
C GLN A 57 -12.18 6.41 -20.95
N VAL A 58 -12.38 5.16 -21.38
CA VAL A 58 -12.27 3.99 -20.49
C VAL A 58 -10.87 3.88 -19.92
N LYS A 59 -9.82 4.00 -20.73
CA LYS A 59 -8.44 3.95 -20.24
C LYS A 59 -8.16 5.02 -19.17
N SER A 60 -8.59 6.25 -19.43
CA SER A 60 -8.44 7.35 -18.47
C SER A 60 -9.21 7.09 -17.16
N PHE A 61 -10.41 6.52 -17.26
CA PHE A 61 -11.19 6.09 -16.10
C PHE A 61 -10.47 4.99 -15.30
N LEU A 62 -9.89 3.99 -15.97
CA LEU A 62 -9.13 2.92 -15.30
C LEU A 62 -7.89 3.47 -14.62
N VAL A 63 -7.19 4.44 -15.22
CA VAL A 63 -6.07 5.14 -14.57
C VAL A 63 -6.52 5.83 -13.29
N ASP A 64 -7.64 6.57 -13.30
CA ASP A 64 -8.16 7.23 -12.11
C ASP A 64 -8.40 6.21 -10.97
N ILE A 65 -9.12 5.13 -11.26
CA ILE A 65 -9.45 4.10 -10.26
C ILE A 65 -8.20 3.41 -9.73
N MET A 66 -7.23 3.09 -10.60
CA MET A 66 -5.97 2.47 -10.18
C MET A 66 -5.16 3.39 -9.26
N MET A 67 -5.08 4.69 -9.59
CA MET A 67 -4.38 5.65 -8.73
C MET A 67 -5.06 5.80 -7.37
N HIS A 68 -6.37 5.82 -7.32
CA HIS A 68 -7.14 5.82 -6.07
C HIS A 68 -6.89 4.54 -5.27
N GLY A 69 -6.91 3.38 -5.91
CA GLY A 69 -6.61 2.11 -5.27
C GLY A 69 -5.19 2.06 -4.71
N ALA A 70 -4.19 2.48 -5.48
CA ALA A 70 -2.79 2.53 -5.05
C ALA A 70 -2.58 3.47 -3.85
N VAL A 71 -3.22 4.65 -3.85
CA VAL A 71 -3.20 5.53 -2.65
C VAL A 71 -3.91 4.86 -1.47
N GLY A 72 -5.02 4.17 -1.73
CA GLY A 72 -5.73 3.40 -0.71
C GLY A 72 -4.84 2.37 -0.03
N THR A 73 -4.02 1.64 -0.79
CA THR A 73 -3.07 0.67 -0.19
C THR A 73 -2.07 1.33 0.74
N ALA A 74 -1.53 2.50 0.38
CA ALA A 74 -0.61 3.24 1.25
C ALA A 74 -1.31 3.74 2.53
N LEU A 75 -2.56 4.24 2.41
CA LEU A 75 -3.35 4.71 3.56
C LEU A 75 -3.67 3.60 4.57
N GLY A 76 -3.91 2.38 4.09
CA GLY A 76 -4.18 1.23 4.95
C GLY A 76 -2.91 0.54 5.43
N GLY A 77 -1.95 0.39 4.54
CA GLY A 77 -0.69 -0.31 4.81
C GLY A 77 0.12 0.29 5.96
N VAL A 78 0.11 1.60 6.10
CA VAL A 78 0.81 2.30 7.19
C VAL A 78 0.23 2.02 8.59
N CYS A 79 -0.99 1.49 8.68
CA CYS A 79 -1.74 1.39 9.95
C CYS A 79 -1.35 0.18 10.80
N THR A 80 -0.89 -0.92 10.20
CA THR A 80 -0.69 -2.20 10.88
C THR A 80 0.65 -2.84 10.55
N ILE A 81 1.08 -3.79 11.36
CA ILE A 81 2.36 -4.50 11.18
C ILE A 81 2.45 -5.19 9.81
N VAL A 82 1.35 -5.76 9.32
CA VAL A 82 1.37 -6.59 8.09
C VAL A 82 1.14 -5.80 6.81
N GLY A 83 0.72 -4.54 6.92
CA GLY A 83 0.36 -3.74 5.76
C GLY A 83 1.53 -3.37 4.85
N GLU A 84 2.73 -3.24 5.42
CA GLU A 84 3.96 -2.90 4.70
C GLU A 84 5.17 -3.62 5.33
N PRO A 85 6.18 -4.05 4.57
CA PRO A 85 7.32 -4.80 5.11
C PRO A 85 8.13 -4.04 6.16
N GLN A 86 8.29 -2.72 6.03
CA GLN A 86 9.00 -1.91 7.02
C GLN A 86 8.27 -1.83 8.37
N ASN A 87 6.95 -1.96 8.38
CA ASN A 87 6.16 -1.96 9.62
C ASN A 87 6.53 -3.16 10.49
N LEU A 88 6.73 -4.33 9.87
CA LEU A 88 7.15 -5.54 10.55
C LEU A 88 8.55 -5.35 11.18
N LEU A 89 9.48 -4.76 10.45
CA LEU A 89 10.82 -4.46 10.96
C LEU A 89 10.77 -3.46 12.13
N ILE A 90 9.96 -2.40 12.01
CA ILE A 90 9.80 -1.38 13.06
C ILE A 90 9.19 -2.04 14.31
N ALA A 91 8.13 -2.83 14.16
CA ALA A 91 7.48 -3.53 15.26
C ALA A 91 8.44 -4.50 15.98
N ASP A 92 9.22 -5.28 15.22
CA ASP A 92 10.24 -6.19 15.78
C ASP A 92 11.29 -5.44 16.61
N LYS A 93 11.89 -4.38 16.04
CA LYS A 93 12.89 -3.55 16.73
C LYS A 93 12.33 -2.81 17.94
N ALA A 94 11.08 -2.39 17.89
CA ALA A 94 10.42 -1.68 18.99
C ALA A 94 9.86 -2.62 20.06
N GLY A 95 9.68 -3.91 19.73
CA GLY A 95 9.03 -4.91 20.57
C GLY A 95 7.52 -4.72 20.65
N TRP A 96 6.90 -4.20 19.58
CA TRP A 96 5.45 -3.92 19.54
C TRP A 96 4.67 -5.08 18.96
N GLU A 97 3.60 -5.47 19.64
CA GLU A 97 2.61 -6.41 19.13
C GLU A 97 1.64 -5.73 18.14
N PHE A 98 0.84 -6.53 17.41
CA PHE A 98 -0.06 -6.04 16.36
C PHE A 98 -0.97 -4.89 16.81
N MET A 99 -1.66 -5.06 17.94
CA MET A 99 -2.57 -4.02 18.47
C MET A 99 -1.82 -2.82 19.05
N GLU A 100 -0.67 -3.02 19.69
CA GLU A 100 0.17 -1.93 20.18
C GLU A 100 0.66 -1.08 19.01
N PHE A 101 1.17 -1.70 17.93
CA PHE A 101 1.57 -0.99 16.74
C PHE A 101 0.41 -0.14 16.19
N PHE A 102 -0.78 -0.74 16.03
CA PHE A 102 -1.96 -0.02 15.56
C PHE A 102 -2.29 1.19 16.45
N TYR A 103 -2.34 1.02 17.76
CA TYR A 103 -2.67 2.11 18.68
C TYR A 103 -1.63 3.24 18.68
N ARG A 104 -0.35 2.91 18.48
CA ARG A 104 0.71 3.91 18.38
C ARG A 104 0.66 4.68 17.07
N MET A 105 0.29 4.03 15.97
CA MET A 105 0.16 4.65 14.65
C MET A 105 -1.15 5.42 14.47
N ALA A 106 -2.24 4.98 15.10
CA ALA A 106 -3.59 5.50 14.89
C ALA A 106 -3.72 7.03 15.09
N PRO A 107 -3.04 7.68 16.04
CA PRO A 107 -3.12 9.14 16.20
C PRO A 107 -2.69 9.92 14.94
N VAL A 108 -1.80 9.35 14.13
CA VAL A 108 -1.36 9.93 12.87
C VAL A 108 -2.15 9.36 11.70
N THR A 109 -2.28 8.04 11.62
CA THR A 109 -2.79 7.36 10.42
C THR A 109 -4.29 7.52 10.24
N MET A 110 -5.08 7.56 11.31
CA MET A 110 -6.54 7.72 11.20
C MET A 110 -6.95 9.12 10.68
N PRO A 111 -6.43 10.24 11.21
CA PRO A 111 -6.68 11.55 10.61
C PRO A 111 -6.21 11.65 9.15
N VAL A 112 -5.06 11.06 8.84
CA VAL A 112 -4.53 11.04 7.47
C VAL A 112 -5.41 10.21 6.53
N LEU A 113 -5.93 9.07 6.97
CA LEU A 113 -6.92 8.28 6.22
C LEU A 113 -8.15 9.13 5.88
N VAL A 114 -8.72 9.81 6.87
CA VAL A 114 -9.88 10.70 6.65
C VAL A 114 -9.52 11.82 5.67
N ALA A 115 -8.37 12.46 5.82
CA ALA A 115 -7.91 13.51 4.92
C ALA A 115 -7.70 12.98 3.47
N GLY A 116 -7.16 11.77 3.32
CA GLY A 116 -7.02 11.09 2.03
C GLY A 116 -8.36 10.80 1.36
N LEU A 117 -9.36 10.36 2.12
CA LEU A 117 -10.73 10.15 1.62
C LEU A 117 -11.38 11.47 1.18
N ILE A 118 -11.21 12.53 1.96
CA ILE A 118 -11.68 13.87 1.58
C ILE A 118 -10.97 14.35 0.32
N CYS A 119 -9.65 14.17 0.21
CA CYS A 119 -8.87 14.49 -0.97
C CYS A 119 -9.42 13.76 -2.20
N CYS A 120 -9.70 12.45 -2.11
CA CYS A 120 -10.33 11.66 -3.18
C CYS A 120 -11.64 12.29 -3.66
N VAL A 121 -12.53 12.67 -2.72
CA VAL A 121 -13.80 13.32 -3.07
C VAL A 121 -13.59 14.66 -3.78
N LEU A 122 -12.67 15.48 -3.28
CA LEU A 122 -12.42 16.82 -3.82
C LEU A 122 -11.82 16.75 -5.24
N ILE A 123 -10.80 15.93 -5.45
CA ILE A 123 -10.15 15.82 -6.78
C ILE A 123 -11.10 15.26 -7.84
N GLU A 124 -11.93 14.28 -7.48
CA GLU A 124 -12.95 13.73 -8.37
C GLU A 124 -14.07 14.74 -8.67
N LYS A 125 -14.52 15.48 -7.65
CA LYS A 125 -15.61 16.46 -7.78
C LYS A 125 -15.19 17.66 -8.61
N PHE A 126 -13.97 18.18 -8.34
CA PHE A 126 -13.44 19.36 -9.04
C PHE A 126 -12.71 19.02 -10.34
N LYS A 127 -12.51 17.73 -10.62
CA LYS A 127 -11.84 17.23 -11.84
C LYS A 127 -10.45 17.85 -12.04
N VAL A 128 -9.67 17.96 -10.97
CA VAL A 128 -8.32 18.51 -10.99
C VAL A 128 -7.29 17.37 -11.08
N PHE A 129 -6.06 17.68 -11.49
CA PHE A 129 -4.95 16.72 -11.63
C PHE A 129 -5.29 15.53 -12.56
N ASP A 130 -6.03 15.81 -13.63
CA ASP A 130 -6.43 14.80 -14.61
C ASP A 130 -7.32 13.68 -14.01
N TYR A 131 -8.13 14.00 -12.98
CA TYR A 131 -9.18 13.15 -12.44
C TYR A 131 -10.56 13.54 -12.96
N GLY A 132 -11.57 12.73 -12.65
CA GLY A 132 -12.96 13.01 -12.98
C GLY A 132 -13.41 12.44 -14.32
N HIS A 133 -12.65 11.52 -14.93
CA HIS A 133 -13.07 10.81 -16.13
C HIS A 133 -14.27 9.92 -15.83
N GLN A 134 -15.32 10.02 -16.63
CA GLN A 134 -16.55 9.26 -16.44
C GLN A 134 -16.74 8.28 -17.60
N MET A 135 -17.33 7.17 -17.28
CA MET A 135 -17.77 6.18 -18.26
C MET A 135 -19.22 6.46 -18.60
N SER A 136 -19.61 6.34 -19.87
CA SER A 136 -21.01 6.45 -20.27
C SER A 136 -21.86 5.34 -19.62
N ASP A 137 -23.16 5.55 -19.47
CA ASP A 137 -24.06 4.55 -18.90
C ASP A 137 -24.08 3.27 -19.75
N GLU A 138 -23.93 3.38 -21.06
CA GLU A 138 -23.84 2.24 -21.98
C GLU A 138 -22.59 1.39 -21.69
N LEU A 139 -21.42 2.01 -21.57
CA LEU A 139 -20.17 1.33 -21.23
C LEU A 139 -20.23 0.68 -19.85
N ARG A 140 -20.84 1.35 -18.88
CA ARG A 140 -21.03 0.82 -17.53
C ARG A 140 -21.95 -0.41 -17.53
N ASN A 141 -23.04 -0.39 -18.32
CA ASN A 141 -23.93 -1.54 -18.43
C ASN A 141 -23.21 -2.76 -19.03
N LYS A 142 -22.27 -2.58 -19.95
CA LYS A 142 -21.46 -3.70 -20.47
C LYS A 142 -20.65 -4.39 -19.38
N ILE A 143 -20.07 -3.64 -18.43
CA ILE A 143 -19.36 -4.24 -17.27
C ILE A 143 -20.34 -5.04 -16.40
N ILE A 144 -21.51 -4.46 -16.10
CA ILE A 144 -22.52 -5.12 -15.25
C ILE A 144 -22.97 -6.43 -15.89
N ILE A 145 -23.34 -6.41 -17.17
CA ILE A 145 -23.75 -7.61 -17.90
C ILE A 145 -22.64 -8.67 -17.91
N ASN A 146 -21.40 -8.26 -18.10
CA ASN A 146 -20.28 -9.19 -18.08
C ASN A 146 -20.07 -9.80 -16.68
N ALA A 147 -20.15 -8.99 -15.62
CA ALA A 147 -20.06 -9.46 -14.25
C ALA A 147 -21.19 -10.43 -13.90
N GLU A 148 -22.43 -10.13 -14.29
CA GLU A 148 -23.58 -11.02 -14.11
C GLU A 148 -23.39 -12.35 -14.85
N LYS A 149 -22.85 -12.33 -16.07
CA LYS A 149 -22.54 -13.56 -16.82
C LYS A 149 -21.48 -14.40 -16.13
N VAL A 150 -20.41 -13.78 -15.61
CA VAL A 150 -19.36 -14.48 -14.86
C VAL A 150 -19.95 -15.11 -13.60
N ASP A 151 -20.78 -14.37 -12.87
CA ASP A 151 -21.40 -14.85 -11.64
C ASP A 151 -22.41 -16.00 -11.89
N ALA A 152 -23.20 -15.88 -12.94
CA ALA A 152 -24.15 -16.92 -13.35
C ALA A 152 -23.47 -18.22 -13.79
N ASN A 153 -22.25 -18.14 -14.30
CA ASN A 153 -21.48 -19.30 -14.77
C ASN A 153 -20.62 -19.95 -13.67
N ARG A 154 -20.60 -19.38 -12.46
CA ARG A 154 -19.85 -19.95 -11.33
C ARG A 154 -20.39 -21.31 -10.94
N THR A 155 -19.48 -22.26 -10.80
CA THR A 155 -19.79 -23.58 -10.26
C THR A 155 -20.06 -23.49 -8.76
N GLU A 156 -20.75 -24.51 -8.18
CA GLU A 156 -20.97 -24.58 -6.73
C GLU A 156 -19.65 -24.66 -5.94
N MET A 157 -18.63 -25.32 -6.50
CA MET A 157 -17.30 -25.38 -5.87
C MET A 157 -16.63 -23.99 -5.82
N GLU A 158 -16.72 -23.20 -6.88
CA GLU A 158 -16.18 -21.83 -6.88
C GLU A 158 -16.90 -20.93 -5.86
N LYS A 159 -18.20 -21.10 -5.69
CA LYS A 159 -18.95 -20.38 -4.64
C LYS A 159 -18.49 -20.80 -3.24
N ILE A 160 -18.28 -22.09 -3.00
CA ILE A 160 -17.78 -22.62 -1.73
C ILE A 160 -16.37 -22.06 -1.45
N HIS A 161 -15.48 -22.05 -2.44
CA HIS A 161 -14.13 -21.47 -2.30
C HIS A 161 -14.20 -19.99 -1.91
N LEU A 162 -15.09 -19.22 -2.54
CA LEU A 162 -15.25 -17.79 -2.25
C LEU A 162 -15.72 -17.54 -0.80
N VAL A 163 -16.68 -18.36 -0.32
CA VAL A 163 -17.15 -18.28 1.07
C VAL A 163 -16.05 -18.65 2.05
N MET A 164 -15.27 -19.70 1.75
CA MET A 164 -14.15 -20.11 2.59
C MET A 164 -13.05 -19.07 2.63
N GLU A 165 -12.70 -18.44 1.52
CA GLU A 165 -11.75 -17.32 1.47
C GLU A 165 -12.21 -16.16 2.35
N GLY A 166 -13.50 -15.83 2.30
CA GLY A 166 -14.11 -14.82 3.17
C GLY A 166 -14.00 -15.17 4.66
N ILE A 167 -14.31 -16.42 5.03
CA ILE A 167 -14.17 -16.90 6.40
C ILE A 167 -12.72 -16.86 6.87
N LEU A 168 -11.79 -17.32 6.04
CA LEU A 168 -10.36 -17.28 6.36
C LEU A 168 -9.81 -15.86 6.48
N GLY A 169 -10.30 -14.93 5.65
CA GLY A 169 -9.99 -13.51 5.80
C GLY A 169 -10.45 -12.95 7.15
N LEU A 170 -11.66 -13.31 7.60
CA LEU A 170 -12.12 -12.96 8.95
C LEU A 170 -11.29 -13.63 10.04
N CYS A 171 -10.93 -14.91 9.89
CA CYS A 171 -10.05 -15.61 10.83
C CYS A 171 -8.68 -14.93 10.92
N LEU A 172 -8.11 -14.46 9.80
CA LEU A 172 -6.86 -13.69 9.79
C LEU A 172 -6.97 -12.44 10.66
N ILE A 173 -8.02 -11.63 10.44
CA ILE A 173 -8.25 -10.39 11.19
C ILE A 173 -8.33 -10.69 12.70
N PHE A 174 -9.11 -11.69 13.08
CA PHE A 174 -9.26 -12.09 14.49
C PHE A 174 -7.95 -12.65 15.06
N ALA A 175 -7.24 -13.50 14.32
CA ALA A 175 -5.98 -14.08 14.78
C ALA A 175 -4.89 -13.04 15.03
N LEU A 176 -4.78 -12.05 14.14
CA LEU A 176 -3.86 -10.92 14.29
C LEU A 176 -4.28 -9.99 15.43
N GLY A 177 -5.59 -9.63 15.49
CA GLY A 177 -6.11 -8.71 16.51
C GLY A 177 -6.06 -9.29 17.93
N LEU A 178 -6.25 -10.60 18.10
CA LEU A 178 -6.18 -11.30 19.38
C LEU A 178 -4.77 -11.83 19.70
N HIS A 179 -3.80 -11.59 18.82
CA HIS A 179 -2.41 -12.06 18.97
C HIS A 179 -2.31 -13.57 19.29
N LEU A 180 -3.06 -14.38 18.51
CA LEU A 180 -3.13 -15.83 18.76
C LEU A 180 -1.81 -16.55 18.49
N ALA A 181 -0.97 -16.02 17.59
CA ALA A 181 0.36 -16.50 17.26
C ALA A 181 1.18 -15.39 16.57
N PRO A 182 2.50 -15.54 16.45
CA PRO A 182 3.33 -14.66 15.61
C PRO A 182 2.79 -14.55 14.18
N VAL A 183 2.85 -13.35 13.59
CA VAL A 183 2.29 -13.02 12.27
C VAL A 183 2.69 -14.03 11.18
N GLY A 184 3.98 -14.43 11.14
CA GLY A 184 4.47 -15.42 10.17
C GLY A 184 3.82 -16.80 10.33
N ILE A 185 3.53 -17.23 11.55
CA ILE A 185 2.85 -18.51 11.83
C ILE A 185 1.39 -18.45 11.38
N ILE A 186 0.68 -17.34 11.64
CA ILE A 186 -0.69 -17.13 11.17
C ILE A 186 -0.72 -17.18 9.63
N GLY A 187 0.20 -16.48 8.96
CA GLY A 187 0.31 -16.48 7.50
C GLY A 187 0.60 -17.87 6.93
N LEU A 188 1.55 -18.60 7.52
CA LEU A 188 1.89 -19.98 7.11
C LEU A 188 0.69 -20.92 7.27
N PHE A 189 -0.03 -20.84 8.39
CA PHE A 189 -1.24 -21.63 8.62
C PHE A 189 -2.29 -21.37 7.54
N LEU A 190 -2.57 -20.11 7.23
CA LEU A 190 -3.53 -19.74 6.19
C LEU A 190 -3.11 -20.23 4.81
N MET A 191 -1.82 -20.12 4.47
CA MET A 191 -1.27 -20.60 3.21
C MET A 191 -1.50 -22.11 3.08
N VAL A 192 -1.10 -22.89 4.10
CA VAL A 192 -1.25 -24.37 4.11
C VAL A 192 -2.73 -24.76 4.04
N PHE A 193 -3.60 -24.07 4.82
CA PHE A 193 -5.01 -24.38 4.83
C PHE A 193 -5.68 -24.07 3.49
N LEU A 194 -5.41 -22.90 2.89
CA LEU A 194 -5.98 -22.50 1.60
C LEU A 194 -5.54 -23.44 0.47
N THR A 195 -4.24 -23.79 0.42
CA THR A 195 -3.71 -24.68 -0.61
C THR A 195 -4.30 -26.07 -0.48
N ALA A 196 -4.38 -26.61 0.73
CA ALA A 196 -5.00 -27.90 0.99
C ALA A 196 -6.49 -27.91 0.63
N PHE A 197 -7.24 -26.87 1.02
CA PHE A 197 -8.67 -26.77 0.76
C PHE A 197 -8.98 -26.63 -0.74
N LYS A 198 -8.16 -25.88 -1.48
CA LYS A 198 -8.30 -25.73 -2.95
C LYS A 198 -7.79 -26.91 -3.74
N GLY A 199 -7.24 -27.93 -3.07
CA GLY A 199 -6.61 -29.08 -3.74
C GLY A 199 -5.33 -28.73 -4.49
N ILE A 200 -4.66 -27.65 -4.10
CA ILE A 200 -3.36 -27.24 -4.63
C ILE A 200 -2.29 -28.04 -3.89
N THR A 201 -1.93 -29.20 -4.43
CA THR A 201 -1.01 -30.14 -3.78
C THR A 201 0.23 -30.43 -4.61
N GLU A 202 0.24 -30.01 -5.87
CA GLU A 202 1.33 -30.30 -6.78
C GLU A 202 2.33 -29.14 -6.82
N GLU A 203 3.61 -29.48 -6.87
CA GLU A 203 4.73 -28.53 -6.87
C GLU A 203 4.60 -27.46 -7.95
N HIS A 204 4.21 -27.82 -9.16
CA HIS A 204 4.06 -26.87 -10.26
C HIS A 204 2.94 -25.83 -10.04
N GLN A 205 1.92 -26.14 -9.25
CA GLN A 205 0.84 -25.21 -8.92
C GLN A 205 1.30 -24.15 -7.93
N LEU A 206 2.22 -24.50 -7.02
CA LEU A 206 2.82 -23.58 -6.05
C LEU A 206 3.97 -22.79 -6.68
N GLY A 207 4.69 -23.39 -7.64
CA GLY A 207 5.87 -22.81 -8.27
C GLY A 207 5.63 -21.42 -8.84
N GLY A 208 4.51 -21.22 -9.55
CA GLY A 208 4.14 -19.91 -10.09
C GLY A 208 4.02 -18.81 -9.02
N ALA A 209 3.42 -19.10 -7.88
CA ALA A 209 3.32 -18.13 -6.79
C ALA A 209 4.69 -17.78 -6.18
N PHE A 210 5.60 -18.76 -6.06
CA PHE A 210 6.97 -18.52 -5.63
C PHE A 210 7.76 -17.72 -6.66
N GLU A 211 7.63 -18.02 -7.96
CA GLU A 211 8.27 -17.26 -9.04
C GLU A 211 7.83 -15.79 -9.03
N GLU A 212 6.54 -15.51 -8.81
CA GLU A 212 6.03 -14.14 -8.70
C GLU A 212 6.55 -13.40 -7.46
N SER A 213 6.77 -14.09 -6.34
CA SER A 213 7.27 -13.50 -5.10
C SER A 213 8.80 -13.35 -5.05
N LEU A 214 9.53 -14.13 -5.84
CA LEU A 214 11.00 -14.20 -5.81
C LEU A 214 11.68 -12.86 -6.13
N PRO A 215 11.29 -12.08 -7.15
CA PRO A 215 11.91 -10.79 -7.43
C PRO A 215 11.83 -9.81 -6.26
N PHE A 216 10.69 -9.77 -5.57
CA PHE A 216 10.51 -8.91 -4.39
C PHE A 216 11.35 -9.40 -3.20
N THR A 217 11.36 -10.72 -2.93
CA THR A 217 12.18 -11.32 -1.87
C THR A 217 13.66 -11.06 -2.12
N ALA A 218 14.12 -11.23 -3.37
CA ALA A 218 15.51 -10.96 -3.76
C ALA A 218 15.86 -9.47 -3.56
N LEU A 219 14.95 -8.56 -3.92
CA LEU A 219 15.12 -7.13 -3.73
C LEU A 219 15.28 -6.79 -2.23
N LEU A 220 14.44 -7.35 -1.35
CA LEU A 220 14.55 -7.17 0.09
C LEU A 220 15.90 -7.67 0.63
N VAL A 221 16.36 -8.85 0.21
CA VAL A 221 17.68 -9.38 0.62
C VAL A 221 18.79 -8.41 0.21
N ILE A 222 18.78 -7.91 -1.03
CA ILE A 222 19.76 -6.94 -1.52
C ILE A 222 19.69 -5.65 -0.69
N PHE A 223 18.51 -5.15 -0.38
CA PHE A 223 18.34 -3.96 0.47
C PHE A 223 18.95 -4.17 1.86
N PHE A 224 18.69 -5.30 2.51
CA PHE A 224 19.30 -5.60 3.81
C PHE A 224 20.83 -5.67 3.75
N VAL A 225 21.40 -6.22 2.68
CA VAL A 225 22.85 -6.21 2.48
C VAL A 225 23.39 -4.79 2.33
N VAL A 226 22.74 -3.95 1.50
CA VAL A 226 23.12 -2.55 1.31
C VAL A 226 23.00 -1.77 2.65
N VAL A 227 21.92 -1.98 3.39
CA VAL A 227 21.72 -1.35 4.71
C VAL A 227 22.80 -1.79 5.69
N ALA A 228 23.20 -3.07 5.70
CA ALA A 228 24.28 -3.56 6.56
C ALA A 228 25.61 -2.83 6.26
N VAL A 229 25.95 -2.62 4.98
CA VAL A 229 27.13 -1.86 4.57
C VAL A 229 27.03 -0.39 5.00
N ILE A 230 25.88 0.25 4.81
CA ILE A 230 25.64 1.65 5.21
C ILE A 230 25.81 1.80 6.72
N ASN A 231 25.27 0.85 7.50
CA ASN A 231 25.39 0.84 8.96
C ASN A 231 26.83 0.63 9.41
N ASP A 232 27.54 -0.37 8.84
CA ASP A 232 28.96 -0.63 9.11
C ASP A 232 29.84 0.61 8.83
N GLN A 233 29.56 1.33 7.77
CA GLN A 233 30.26 2.55 7.39
C GLN A 233 29.73 3.83 8.07
N SER A 234 28.71 3.71 8.92
CA SER A 234 28.10 4.82 9.66
C SER A 234 27.69 6.03 8.77
N LEU A 235 27.24 5.76 7.54
CA LEU A 235 27.01 6.81 6.53
C LEU A 235 25.86 7.76 6.90
N PHE A 236 24.86 7.31 7.64
CA PHE A 236 23.72 8.12 8.06
C PHE A 236 23.87 8.70 9.47
N THR A 237 24.81 8.23 10.27
CA THR A 237 25.08 8.72 11.64
C THR A 237 25.25 10.23 11.72
N PRO A 238 25.95 10.93 10.76
CA PRO A 238 26.04 12.39 10.80
C PRO A 238 24.69 13.09 10.66
N VAL A 239 23.79 12.58 9.78
CA VAL A 239 22.45 13.14 9.58
C VAL A 239 21.60 12.95 10.84
N ILE A 240 21.64 11.75 11.41
CA ILE A 240 20.90 11.41 12.63
C ILE A 240 21.39 12.26 13.81
N ASN A 241 22.70 12.43 13.98
CA ASN A 241 23.27 13.25 15.04
C ASN A 241 22.80 14.71 14.96
N VAL A 242 22.67 15.28 13.76
CA VAL A 242 22.12 16.62 13.59
C VAL A 242 20.68 16.71 14.09
N VAL A 243 19.86 15.69 13.80
CA VAL A 243 18.46 15.65 14.28
C VAL A 243 18.42 15.42 15.77
N LEU A 244 19.19 14.47 16.32
CA LEU A 244 19.25 14.18 17.76
C LEU A 244 19.84 15.31 18.60
N ALA A 245 20.66 16.18 18.00
CA ALA A 245 21.15 17.40 18.66
C ALA A 245 20.09 18.50 18.80
N SER A 246 18.96 18.37 18.12
CA SER A 246 17.82 19.29 18.24
C SER A 246 17.07 19.09 19.54
N SER A 247 16.21 20.06 19.93
CA SER A 247 15.32 19.89 21.08
C SER A 247 14.40 18.67 20.92
N LEU A 248 14.05 18.00 21.99
CA LEU A 248 13.22 16.78 21.99
C LEU A 248 11.93 16.95 21.17
N ASP A 249 11.28 18.10 21.30
CA ASP A 249 10.04 18.40 20.59
C ASP A 249 10.24 18.54 19.07
N MET A 250 11.47 18.92 18.64
CA MET A 250 11.80 19.08 17.22
C MET A 250 12.32 17.78 16.58
N GLN A 251 12.81 16.84 17.37
CA GLN A 251 13.36 15.59 16.83
C GLN A 251 12.30 14.80 16.04
N VAL A 252 11.09 14.64 16.59
CA VAL A 252 10.01 13.85 15.99
C VAL A 252 9.56 14.41 14.63
N PRO A 253 9.22 15.72 14.50
CA PRO A 253 8.91 16.31 13.20
C PRO A 253 10.07 16.27 12.19
N LEU A 254 11.31 16.46 12.66
CA LEU A 254 12.49 16.40 11.79
C LEU A 254 12.75 14.99 11.28
N PHE A 255 12.57 13.95 12.10
CA PHE A 255 12.62 12.56 11.65
C PHE A 255 11.53 12.27 10.60
N TYR A 256 10.29 12.71 10.85
CA TYR A 256 9.20 12.57 9.88
C TYR A 256 9.57 13.21 8.52
N LEU A 257 10.05 14.43 8.53
CA LEU A 257 10.41 15.15 7.29
C LEU A 257 11.64 14.55 6.59
N ALA A 258 12.69 14.19 7.33
CA ALA A 258 13.90 13.60 6.77
C ALA A 258 13.60 12.23 6.13
N ASN A 259 12.85 11.39 6.82
CA ASN A 259 12.41 10.10 6.29
C ASN A 259 11.52 10.30 5.06
N GLY A 260 10.57 11.25 5.11
CA GLY A 260 9.70 11.56 3.99
C GLY A 260 10.45 12.03 2.75
N ALA A 261 11.39 12.95 2.91
CA ALA A 261 12.20 13.44 1.79
C ALA A 261 13.03 12.34 1.12
N LEU A 262 13.60 11.42 1.90
CA LEU A 262 14.35 10.29 1.36
C LEU A 262 13.43 9.24 0.73
N SER A 263 12.30 8.94 1.33
CA SER A 263 11.33 7.96 0.81
C SER A 263 10.66 8.39 -0.49
N VAL A 264 10.61 9.67 -0.81
CA VAL A 264 10.13 10.13 -2.14
C VAL A 264 11.01 9.63 -3.28
N ILE A 265 12.31 9.47 -3.04
CA ILE A 265 13.30 9.08 -4.08
C ILE A 265 13.86 7.68 -3.90
N SER A 266 13.68 7.08 -2.74
CA SER A 266 14.16 5.75 -2.38
C SER A 266 13.03 4.90 -1.82
N ASP A 267 13.22 3.59 -1.80
CA ASP A 267 12.26 2.64 -1.22
C ASP A 267 12.06 2.88 0.28
N ASN A 268 10.80 2.81 0.73
CA ASN A 268 10.41 3.06 2.11
C ASN A 268 10.98 2.04 3.11
N VAL A 269 11.13 0.77 2.71
CA VAL A 269 11.73 -0.28 3.56
C VAL A 269 13.20 0.05 3.84
N PHE A 270 13.93 0.46 2.80
CA PHE A 270 15.33 0.85 2.92
C PHE A 270 15.49 2.02 3.89
N VAL A 271 14.73 3.10 3.69
CA VAL A 271 14.81 4.30 4.54
C VAL A 271 14.45 3.97 5.99
N ALA A 272 13.33 3.29 6.22
CA ALA A 272 12.92 2.88 7.57
C ALA A 272 13.98 2.03 8.26
N THR A 273 14.59 1.07 7.56
CA THR A 273 15.61 0.18 8.15
C THR A 273 16.83 0.96 8.60
N VAL A 274 17.32 1.88 7.78
CA VAL A 274 18.49 2.71 8.14
C VAL A 274 18.21 3.55 9.40
N TYR A 275 17.11 4.28 9.41
CA TYR A 275 16.78 5.16 10.53
C TYR A 275 16.44 4.38 11.81
N MET A 276 15.76 3.24 11.70
CA MET A 276 15.48 2.38 12.84
C MET A 276 16.76 1.83 13.49
N ASN A 277 17.73 1.39 12.69
CA ASN A 277 19.00 0.91 13.23
C ASN A 277 19.73 2.01 14.03
N GLU A 278 19.74 3.24 13.52
CA GLU A 278 20.39 4.36 14.21
C GLU A 278 19.69 4.72 15.53
N ILE A 279 18.36 4.74 15.59
CA ILE A 279 17.67 5.02 16.86
C ILE A 279 17.77 3.85 17.85
N VAL A 280 17.90 2.61 17.39
CA VAL A 280 18.22 1.45 18.24
C VAL A 280 19.59 1.65 18.89
N LEU A 281 20.62 2.01 18.13
CA LEU A 281 21.94 2.31 18.64
C LEU A 281 21.93 3.49 19.63
N ALA A 282 21.14 4.52 19.35
CA ALA A 282 20.97 5.65 20.25
C ALA A 282 20.31 5.25 21.59
N LEU A 283 19.34 4.32 21.54
CA LEU A 283 18.71 3.76 22.74
C LEU A 283 19.69 2.89 23.54
N GLU A 284 20.41 1.98 22.88
CA GLU A 284 21.41 1.10 23.51
C GLU A 284 22.55 1.90 24.19
N ASN A 285 22.95 3.01 23.57
CA ASN A 285 23.97 3.92 24.11
C ASN A 285 23.41 4.93 25.12
N ASN A 286 22.12 4.80 25.52
CA ASN A 286 21.44 5.72 26.43
C ASN A 286 21.46 7.19 26.01
N VAL A 287 21.52 7.47 24.69
CA VAL A 287 21.42 8.82 24.12
C VAL A 287 19.96 9.30 24.13
N ILE A 288 19.02 8.36 23.92
CA ILE A 288 17.56 8.62 23.98
C ILE A 288 16.91 7.67 24.98
N THR A 289 15.75 8.08 25.52
CA THR A 289 14.91 7.23 26.36
C THR A 289 14.06 6.28 25.51
N LYS A 290 13.50 5.21 26.11
CA LYS A 290 12.55 4.32 25.43
C LYS A 290 11.32 5.07 24.94
N GLU A 291 10.82 6.03 25.70
CA GLU A 291 9.69 6.87 25.29
C GLU A 291 10.02 7.68 24.04
N GLN A 292 11.21 8.32 23.99
CA GLN A 292 11.65 9.06 22.80
C GLN A 292 11.88 8.11 21.62
N PHE A 293 12.45 6.94 21.85
CA PHE A 293 12.58 5.91 20.82
C PHE A 293 11.23 5.55 20.19
N ASP A 294 10.21 5.31 21.03
CA ASP A 294 8.87 4.96 20.55
C ASP A 294 8.24 6.09 19.70
N ARG A 295 8.41 7.35 20.13
CA ARG A 295 7.96 8.53 19.37
C ARG A 295 8.67 8.64 18.02
N LEU A 296 9.98 8.44 18.00
CA LEU A 296 10.78 8.46 16.77
C LEU A 296 10.42 7.30 15.84
N ALA A 297 10.14 6.11 16.34
CA ALA A 297 9.71 4.97 15.55
C ALA A 297 8.36 5.23 14.85
N VAL A 298 7.41 5.90 15.52
CA VAL A 298 6.16 6.37 14.88
C VAL A 298 6.46 7.38 13.78
N ALA A 299 7.35 8.34 14.01
CA ALA A 299 7.74 9.34 13.01
C ALA A 299 8.45 8.69 11.81
N ILE A 300 9.30 7.69 12.03
CA ILE A 300 9.97 6.94 10.95
C ILE A 300 8.91 6.20 10.12
N ASN A 301 8.02 5.43 10.75
CA ASN A 301 6.99 4.69 10.03
C ASN A 301 6.10 5.60 9.19
N THR A 302 5.54 6.61 9.81
CA THR A 302 4.60 7.53 9.13
C THR A 302 5.30 8.44 8.13
N GLY A 303 6.53 8.87 8.44
CA GLY A 303 7.37 9.67 7.55
C GLY A 303 7.82 8.92 6.29
N THR A 304 8.13 7.62 6.40
CA THR A 304 8.50 6.82 5.23
C THR A 304 7.29 6.46 4.36
N ASN A 305 6.10 6.32 4.93
CA ASN A 305 4.90 5.88 4.21
C ASN A 305 4.10 7.02 3.58
N LEU A 306 3.83 8.10 4.30
CA LEU A 306 2.85 9.09 3.85
C LEU A 306 3.38 10.01 2.73
N PRO A 307 4.60 10.57 2.81
CA PRO A 307 5.16 11.36 1.72
C PRO A 307 5.57 10.52 0.49
N SER A 308 5.88 9.25 0.68
CA SER A 308 6.41 8.37 -0.38
C SER A 308 5.42 8.08 -1.51
N VAL A 309 4.13 8.33 -1.32
CA VAL A 309 3.13 8.27 -2.41
C VAL A 309 3.42 9.29 -3.54
N ALA A 310 4.37 10.20 -3.35
CA ALA A 310 4.79 11.18 -4.33
C ALA A 310 5.33 10.55 -5.63
N THR A 311 6.01 9.42 -5.53
CA THR A 311 6.65 8.79 -6.69
C THR A 311 6.49 7.27 -6.67
N PRO A 312 6.55 6.63 -7.84
CA PRO A 312 6.58 5.16 -7.91
C PRO A 312 7.75 4.52 -7.14
N ASN A 313 8.90 5.20 -7.05
CA ASN A 313 10.06 4.64 -6.34
C ASN A 313 9.87 4.63 -4.82
N GLY A 314 9.08 5.54 -4.29
CA GLY A 314 8.84 5.67 -2.86
C GLY A 314 7.93 4.58 -2.28
N GLN A 315 7.06 4.01 -3.09
CA GLN A 315 6.07 3.00 -2.67
C GLN A 315 6.15 1.76 -3.54
N ALA A 316 6.41 0.60 -2.93
CA ALA A 316 6.50 -0.66 -3.65
C ALA A 316 5.23 -0.98 -4.48
N ALA A 317 4.04 -0.70 -3.94
CA ALA A 317 2.77 -0.87 -4.64
C ALA A 317 2.65 0.02 -5.89
N PHE A 318 3.15 1.25 -5.85
CA PHE A 318 3.17 2.17 -6.99
C PHE A 318 4.17 1.73 -8.06
N LEU A 319 5.36 1.28 -7.64
CA LEU A 319 6.36 0.75 -8.55
C LEU A 319 5.85 -0.52 -9.23
N PHE A 320 5.23 -1.41 -8.47
CA PHE A 320 4.62 -2.64 -9.00
C PHE A 320 3.51 -2.34 -10.01
N LEU A 321 2.65 -1.36 -9.74
CA LEU A 321 1.65 -0.90 -10.70
C LEU A 321 2.30 -0.37 -11.98
N LEU A 322 3.32 0.48 -11.86
CA LEU A 322 4.01 1.07 -13.02
C LEU A 322 4.70 0.02 -13.89
N THR A 323 5.27 -1.01 -13.29
CA THR A 323 5.99 -2.09 -13.99
C THR A 323 5.08 -3.23 -14.43
N SER A 324 3.80 -3.20 -14.06
CA SER A 324 2.81 -4.22 -14.44
C SER A 324 2.45 -4.18 -15.92
N SER A 325 1.89 -5.28 -16.41
CA SER A 325 1.33 -5.36 -17.76
C SER A 325 0.18 -4.38 -18.02
N LEU A 326 -0.50 -3.92 -16.97
CA LEU A 326 -1.61 -2.97 -17.08
C LEU A 326 -1.15 -1.56 -17.47
N ALA A 327 -0.03 -1.10 -16.91
CA ALA A 327 0.44 0.30 -17.07
C ALA A 327 0.53 0.74 -18.56
N PRO A 328 1.21 0.00 -19.44
CA PRO A 328 1.25 0.37 -20.86
C PRO A 328 -0.11 0.26 -21.55
N LEU A 329 -0.97 -0.66 -21.14
CA LEU A 329 -2.30 -0.84 -21.73
C LEU A 329 -3.20 0.39 -21.52
N ILE A 330 -3.17 0.97 -20.32
CA ILE A 330 -3.97 2.16 -19.96
C ILE A 330 -3.24 3.48 -20.17
N GLY A 331 -1.99 3.44 -20.65
CA GLY A 331 -1.16 4.64 -20.90
C GLY A 331 -0.74 5.32 -19.60
N LEU A 332 -0.46 4.53 -18.54
CA LEU A 332 0.07 5.03 -17.27
C LEU A 332 1.59 5.10 -17.35
N SER A 333 2.14 6.30 -17.16
CA SER A 333 3.58 6.56 -17.15
C SER A 333 4.04 7.08 -15.79
N TYR A 334 5.35 7.06 -15.55
CA TYR A 334 5.96 7.59 -14.33
C TYR A 334 5.50 9.02 -14.01
N LEU A 335 5.62 9.93 -14.98
CA LEU A 335 5.23 11.34 -14.78
C LEU A 335 3.74 11.51 -14.57
N LYS A 336 2.91 10.69 -15.23
CA LYS A 336 1.45 10.69 -15.02
C LYS A 336 1.09 10.23 -13.61
N MET A 337 1.78 9.22 -13.09
CA MET A 337 1.60 8.78 -11.69
C MET A 337 1.98 9.88 -10.71
N VAL A 338 3.17 10.48 -10.86
CA VAL A 338 3.62 11.59 -10.02
C VAL A 338 2.62 12.75 -10.04
N TYR A 339 2.15 13.15 -11.23
CA TYR A 339 1.18 14.23 -11.36
C TYR A 339 -0.16 13.93 -10.66
N LYS A 340 -0.67 12.72 -10.83
CA LYS A 340 -1.91 12.28 -10.18
C LYS A 340 -1.76 12.06 -8.69
N ALA A 341 -0.60 11.64 -8.22
CA ALA A 341 -0.31 11.46 -6.80
C ALA A 341 -0.11 12.78 -6.05
N LEU A 342 0.25 13.87 -6.74
CA LEU A 342 0.64 15.15 -6.15
C LEU A 342 -0.38 15.70 -5.13
N PRO A 343 -1.68 15.77 -5.38
CA PRO A 343 -2.64 16.27 -4.39
C PRO A 343 -2.67 15.41 -3.13
N TYR A 344 -2.59 14.09 -3.27
CA TYR A 344 -2.49 13.19 -2.13
C TYR A 344 -1.18 13.40 -1.37
N THR A 345 -0.06 13.47 -2.06
CA THR A 345 1.25 13.72 -1.44
C THR A 345 1.22 14.95 -0.54
N ILE A 346 0.70 16.07 -1.05
CA ILE A 346 0.61 17.31 -0.29
C ILE A 346 -0.28 17.12 0.95
N VAL A 347 -1.47 16.58 0.77
CA VAL A 347 -2.45 16.42 1.87
C VAL A 347 -1.92 15.45 2.93
N LEU A 348 -1.46 14.26 2.52
CA LEU A 348 -1.01 13.23 3.45
C LEU A 348 0.25 13.67 4.21
N THR A 349 1.20 14.32 3.52
CA THR A 349 2.42 14.83 4.16
C THR A 349 2.12 15.91 5.19
N LEU A 350 1.29 16.91 4.82
CA LEU A 350 1.01 18.03 5.72
C LEU A 350 0.12 17.62 6.90
N VAL A 351 -0.90 16.80 6.67
CA VAL A 351 -1.75 16.30 7.76
C VAL A 351 -0.96 15.34 8.66
N GLY A 352 -0.13 14.46 8.08
CA GLY A 352 0.74 13.57 8.84
C GLY A 352 1.73 14.34 9.71
N LEU A 353 2.39 15.36 9.15
CA LEU A 353 3.29 16.24 9.91
C LEU A 353 2.57 16.94 11.06
N ALA A 354 1.39 17.49 10.79
CA ALA A 354 0.58 18.15 11.84
C ALA A 354 0.23 17.15 12.96
N CYS A 355 -0.20 15.93 12.60
CA CYS A 355 -0.51 14.90 13.59
C CYS A 355 0.72 14.47 14.41
N VAL A 356 1.88 14.35 13.76
CA VAL A 356 3.14 14.05 14.44
C VAL A 356 3.52 15.16 15.45
N ILE A 357 3.31 16.43 15.09
CA ILE A 357 3.61 17.56 15.98
C ILE A 357 2.66 17.64 17.18
N TYR A 358 1.35 17.33 16.98
CA TYR A 358 0.34 17.58 18.01
C TYR A 358 -0.01 16.35 18.85
N PHE A 359 0.22 15.13 18.35
CA PHE A 359 -0.24 13.91 19.01
C PHE A 359 0.88 12.94 19.39
N ILE A 360 2.07 13.11 18.82
CA ILE A 360 3.26 12.30 19.12
C ILE A 360 4.30 13.13 19.86
#